data_b48efc9b4f2d73a4401d36c7c589c175
#
_entry.id   b48efc9b4f2d73a4401d36c7c589c175
#
_cell.length_a   1.000
_cell.length_b   1.000
_cell.length_c   1.000
_cell.angle_alpha   90.00
_cell.angle_beta   90.00
_cell.angle_gamma   90.00
#
_symmetry.space_group_name_H-M   'P 1'
#
loop_
_entity.id
_entity.type
_entity.pdbx_description
1 polymer ?
#
loop_
_entity_poly.entity_id
_entity_poly.type
_entity_poly.pdbx_seq_one_letter_code
_entity_poly.pdbx_strand_id
1 'polypeptide(L)'
;LRIKKDFNMRVGSLVSYPLCFLEYLDKYRDFVGRGCPSQSGHRMSINANGDLHVCVHEEETYGNVFKTSIQEVYQNEMRTWHNKSKRYKGCEGCEYIEMCESGCQMISAAVNGETATKDPLYVGPNNVKKHFKLVVDETIYDVIRNNEKFKVRDSLRFRQEKGFMLVNIRWGNTISVSDELGNFLLEYMKNQKYFTIKEFGENNLEWLANLFFKDVIIAETYDFKDDR
;
A
#
# COMPACT_ATOMS: atom_id res chain seq x y z
N LEU A 1 2.71 -17.22 9.13
CA LEU A 1 2.86 -18.09 7.95
C LEU A 1 2.20 -19.47 8.15
N ARG A 2 2.28 -20.09 9.35
CA ARG A 2 1.55 -21.33 9.66
C ARG A 2 0.04 -21.14 9.51
N ILE A 3 -0.52 -20.05 10.04
CA ILE A 3 -1.96 -19.72 9.94
C ILE A 3 -2.41 -19.67 8.47
N LYS A 4 -1.64 -19.03 7.59
CA LYS A 4 -1.95 -19.01 6.16
C LYS A 4 -1.94 -20.41 5.57
N LYS A 5 -0.93 -21.21 5.91
CA LYS A 5 -0.76 -22.59 5.39
C LYS A 5 -1.83 -23.56 5.93
N ASP A 6 -2.08 -23.51 7.23
CA ASP A 6 -2.88 -24.53 7.92
C ASP A 6 -4.39 -24.22 7.84
N PHE A 7 -4.77 -22.94 7.68
CA PHE A 7 -6.15 -22.47 7.74
C PHE A 7 -6.60 -21.68 6.50
N ASN A 8 -5.73 -21.56 5.49
CA ASN A 8 -5.97 -20.74 4.29
C ASN A 8 -6.43 -19.31 4.60
N MET A 9 -5.94 -18.70 5.69
CA MET A 9 -6.31 -17.36 6.13
C MET A 9 -5.28 -16.34 5.67
N ARG A 10 -5.75 -15.19 5.20
CA ARG A 10 -4.87 -14.02 4.96
C ARG A 10 -4.39 -13.45 6.30
N VAL A 11 -3.09 -13.27 6.41
CA VAL A 11 -2.45 -12.68 7.59
C VAL A 11 -1.61 -11.50 7.14
N GLY A 12 -1.71 -10.40 7.88
CA GLY A 12 -0.92 -9.20 7.64
C GLY A 12 -0.61 -8.47 8.93
N SER A 13 0.38 -7.60 8.92
CA SER A 13 0.66 -6.71 10.04
C SER A 13 -0.18 -5.45 9.96
N LEU A 14 -0.83 -5.07 11.07
CA LEU A 14 -1.51 -3.77 11.21
C LEU A 14 -0.54 -2.66 11.63
N VAL A 15 0.55 -3.04 12.29
CA VAL A 15 1.57 -2.12 12.78
C VAL A 15 2.77 -2.18 11.85
N SER A 16 3.30 -1.02 11.50
CA SER A 16 4.56 -0.92 10.75
C SER A 16 5.72 -1.30 11.66
N TYR A 17 6.70 -1.97 11.11
CA TYR A 17 7.97 -2.27 11.78
C TYR A 17 9.12 -2.17 10.78
N PRO A 18 10.35 -1.92 11.25
CA PRO A 18 11.49 -1.79 10.36
C PRO A 18 11.73 -3.06 9.54
N LEU A 19 11.78 -2.93 8.22
CA LEU A 19 12.03 -4.07 7.34
C LEU A 19 13.40 -4.70 7.55
N CYS A 20 14.37 -3.93 8.02
CA CYS A 20 15.71 -4.44 8.36
C CYS A 20 15.71 -5.46 9.50
N PHE A 21 14.66 -5.52 10.32
CA PHE A 21 14.46 -6.59 11.30
C PHE A 21 14.25 -7.96 10.65
N LEU A 22 13.74 -7.95 9.41
CA LEU A 22 13.41 -9.16 8.66
C LEU A 22 14.52 -9.47 7.64
N GLU A 23 15.54 -10.16 8.01
CA GLU A 23 16.69 -10.50 7.19
C GLU A 23 16.36 -10.95 5.74
N TYR A 24 15.23 -11.64 5.56
CA TYR A 24 14.79 -12.24 4.29
C TYR A 24 13.38 -11.75 3.94
N LEU A 25 13.28 -10.61 3.28
CA LEU A 25 12.00 -9.99 2.95
C LEU A 25 11.13 -10.84 2.04
N ASP A 26 11.73 -11.57 1.10
CA ASP A 26 11.03 -12.47 0.18
C ASP A 26 10.22 -13.56 0.92
N LYS A 27 10.73 -14.05 2.03
CA LYS A 27 10.03 -15.02 2.89
C LYS A 27 8.75 -14.46 3.52
N TYR A 28 8.70 -13.16 3.71
CA TYR A 28 7.62 -12.47 4.42
C TYR A 28 6.81 -11.53 3.52
N ARG A 29 6.99 -11.59 2.19
CA ARG A 29 6.38 -10.67 1.23
C ARG A 29 4.87 -10.53 1.35
N ASP A 30 4.17 -11.61 1.69
CA ASP A 30 2.71 -11.61 1.86
C ASP A 30 2.25 -10.96 3.19
N PHE A 31 3.19 -10.70 4.07
CA PHE A 31 2.93 -10.22 5.43
C PHE A 31 3.46 -8.82 5.68
N VAL A 32 4.55 -8.44 5.00
CA VAL A 32 5.29 -7.17 5.17
C VAL A 32 5.10 -6.22 3.99
N GLY A 33 5.69 -5.06 4.06
CA GLY A 33 5.67 -4.05 3.00
C GLY A 33 4.59 -3.00 3.21
N ARG A 34 4.06 -2.90 4.41
CA ARG A 34 3.16 -1.84 4.81
C ARG A 34 3.93 -0.83 5.66
N GLY A 35 4.20 0.34 5.07
CA GLY A 35 4.68 1.50 5.81
C GLY A 35 3.62 2.06 6.75
N CYS A 36 3.95 3.11 7.48
CA CYS A 36 3.02 3.77 8.38
C CYS A 36 1.94 4.54 7.59
N PRO A 37 0.66 4.14 7.63
CA PRO A 37 -0.39 4.82 6.87
C PRO A 37 -0.62 6.27 7.33
N SER A 38 -0.23 6.61 8.55
CA SER A 38 -0.27 7.99 9.04
C SER A 38 0.84 8.84 8.42
N GLN A 39 2.06 8.33 8.32
CA GLN A 39 3.16 9.03 7.64
C GLN A 39 2.91 9.17 6.13
N SER A 40 2.29 8.18 5.53
CA SER A 40 1.91 8.23 4.10
C SER A 40 0.69 9.11 3.83
N GLY A 41 0.07 9.71 4.84
CA GLY A 41 -1.14 10.50 4.68
C GLY A 41 -2.39 9.72 4.25
N HIS A 42 -2.39 8.41 4.37
CA HIS A 42 -3.51 7.56 3.95
C HIS A 42 -4.55 7.35 5.06
N ARG A 43 -4.26 7.80 6.28
CA ARG A 43 -5.14 7.63 7.43
C ARG A 43 -4.96 8.75 8.44
N MET A 44 -6.07 9.16 9.01
CA MET A 44 -6.18 9.95 10.23
C MET A 44 -7.23 9.31 11.14
N SER A 45 -7.32 9.74 12.35
CA SER A 45 -8.36 9.34 13.31
C SER A 45 -9.10 10.56 13.85
N ILE A 46 -10.34 10.35 14.21
CA ILE A 46 -11.21 11.33 14.86
C ILE A 46 -11.72 10.69 16.13
N ASN A 47 -11.55 11.35 17.28
CA ASN A 47 -12.08 10.86 18.52
C ASN A 47 -13.55 11.28 18.72
N ALA A 48 -14.16 10.83 19.82
CA ALA A 48 -15.57 11.12 20.12
C ALA A 48 -15.86 12.61 20.32
N ASN A 49 -14.88 13.42 20.68
CA ASN A 49 -15.01 14.87 20.85
C ASN A 49 -14.81 15.65 19.53
N GLY A 50 -14.53 14.93 18.44
CA GLY A 50 -14.25 15.53 17.13
C GLY A 50 -12.79 15.95 16.93
N ASP A 51 -11.88 15.64 17.84
CA ASP A 51 -10.48 15.98 17.68
C ASP A 51 -9.81 15.09 16.64
N LEU A 52 -8.95 15.70 15.84
CA LEU A 52 -8.24 15.08 14.73
C LEU A 52 -6.82 14.68 15.14
N HIS A 53 -6.48 13.42 14.92
CA HIS A 53 -5.17 12.85 15.19
C HIS A 53 -4.60 12.18 13.94
N VAL A 54 -3.29 12.17 13.79
CA VAL A 54 -2.63 11.44 12.67
C VAL A 54 -2.70 9.92 12.86
N CYS A 55 -2.77 9.47 14.11
CA CYS A 55 -2.84 8.05 14.47
C CYS A 55 -3.77 7.85 15.67
N VAL A 56 -4.40 6.69 15.77
CA VAL A 56 -5.24 6.33 16.94
C VAL A 56 -4.45 6.20 18.25
N HIS A 57 -3.13 6.08 18.18
CA HIS A 57 -2.23 5.98 19.32
C HIS A 57 -1.49 7.30 19.60
N GLU A 58 -1.80 8.37 18.86
CA GLU A 58 -1.25 9.70 19.06
C GLU A 58 -2.14 10.49 20.03
N GLU A 59 -1.53 11.10 21.04
CA GLU A 59 -2.25 11.95 21.99
C GLU A 59 -2.36 13.40 21.51
N GLU A 60 -1.45 13.83 20.62
CA GLU A 60 -1.46 15.18 20.09
C GLU A 60 -2.67 15.41 19.18
N THR A 61 -3.34 16.54 19.37
CA THR A 61 -4.52 16.96 18.60
C THR A 61 -4.12 18.02 17.59
N TYR A 62 -4.47 17.80 16.32
CA TYR A 62 -4.12 18.69 15.19
C TYR A 62 -5.27 19.61 14.79
N GLY A 63 -6.44 19.43 15.33
CA GLY A 63 -7.62 20.25 15.11
C GLY A 63 -8.88 19.53 15.53
N ASN A 64 -10.04 20.16 15.26
CA ASN A 64 -11.33 19.58 15.64
C ASN A 64 -12.34 19.80 14.50
N VAL A 65 -13.03 18.72 14.08
CA VAL A 65 -13.98 18.72 12.93
C VAL A 65 -15.15 19.68 13.08
N PHE A 66 -15.47 20.11 14.28
CA PHE A 66 -16.53 21.08 14.54
C PHE A 66 -16.03 22.54 14.44
N LYS A 67 -14.71 22.75 14.34
CA LYS A 67 -14.09 24.08 14.34
C LYS A 67 -13.32 24.39 13.08
N THR A 68 -12.73 23.36 12.46
CA THR A 68 -11.80 23.51 11.33
C THR A 68 -12.11 22.44 10.28
N SER A 69 -11.92 22.77 9.03
CA SER A 69 -12.06 21.83 7.93
C SER A 69 -11.03 20.70 8.03
N ILE A 70 -11.47 19.46 7.84
CA ILE A 70 -10.56 18.28 7.81
C ILE A 70 -9.47 18.48 6.76
N GLN A 71 -9.81 19.07 5.60
CA GLN A 71 -8.85 19.31 4.53
C GLN A 71 -7.76 20.30 4.96
N GLU A 72 -8.14 21.37 5.66
CA GLU A 72 -7.20 22.37 6.18
C GLU A 72 -6.23 21.74 7.19
N VAL A 73 -6.73 21.01 8.17
CA VAL A 73 -5.91 20.31 9.16
C VAL A 73 -4.97 19.29 8.50
N TYR A 74 -5.48 18.53 7.54
CA TYR A 74 -4.67 17.56 6.81
C TYR A 74 -3.53 18.21 6.02
N GLN A 75 -3.80 19.31 5.34
CA GLN A 75 -2.81 19.98 4.47
C GLN A 75 -1.78 20.81 5.23
N ASN A 76 -2.14 21.33 6.39
CA ASN A 76 -1.31 22.25 7.16
C ASN A 76 -0.75 21.58 8.43
N GLU A 77 -1.59 21.30 9.39
CA GLU A 77 -1.17 20.86 10.72
C GLU A 77 -0.53 19.45 10.70
N MET A 78 -1.11 18.53 9.92
CA MET A 78 -0.58 17.16 9.79
C MET A 78 0.56 17.05 8.76
N ARG A 79 0.95 18.13 8.12
CA ARG A 79 1.96 18.13 7.05
C ARG A 79 3.31 17.60 7.52
N THR A 80 3.69 17.85 8.76
CA THR A 80 4.94 17.34 9.35
C THR A 80 5.01 15.82 9.38
N TRP A 81 3.86 15.16 9.43
CA TRP A 81 3.77 13.72 9.32
C TRP A 81 3.81 13.27 7.85
N HIS A 82 3.01 13.90 7.00
CA HIS A 82 2.84 13.50 5.61
C HIS A 82 4.06 13.82 4.73
N ASN A 83 4.90 14.77 5.12
CA ASN A 83 6.15 15.07 4.43
C ASN A 83 7.31 14.16 4.85
N LYS A 84 7.01 13.14 5.66
CA LYS A 84 7.95 12.11 6.10
C LYS A 84 9.09 12.63 7.00
N SER A 85 8.92 13.81 7.61
CA SER A 85 9.91 14.40 8.53
C SER A 85 10.08 13.61 9.84
N LYS A 86 9.13 12.72 10.13
CA LYS A 86 9.18 11.83 11.29
C LYS A 86 9.99 10.55 11.06
N ARG A 87 10.72 10.44 9.95
CA ARG A 87 11.60 9.30 9.71
C ARG A 87 12.87 9.37 10.58
N TYR A 88 13.31 8.24 11.07
CA TYR A 88 14.56 8.15 11.82
C TYR A 88 15.77 8.43 10.89
N LYS A 89 16.64 9.37 11.29
CA LYS A 89 17.80 9.77 10.47
C LYS A 89 18.74 8.62 10.14
N GLY A 90 18.88 7.61 11.01
CA GLY A 90 19.68 6.42 10.72
C GLY A 90 19.19 5.56 9.56
N CYS A 91 18.03 5.89 8.99
CA CYS A 91 17.48 5.26 7.79
C CYS A 91 17.76 6.04 6.49
N GLU A 92 18.47 7.16 6.54
CA GLU A 92 18.83 7.94 5.35
C GLU A 92 19.62 7.07 4.37
N GLY A 93 19.27 7.15 3.08
CA GLY A 93 19.89 6.35 2.02
C GLY A 93 19.47 4.87 1.99
N CYS A 94 18.59 4.43 2.87
CA CYS A 94 18.06 3.07 2.81
C CYS A 94 17.11 2.89 1.63
N GLU A 95 17.37 1.92 0.76
CA GLU A 95 16.53 1.62 -0.42
C GLU A 95 15.08 1.26 -0.09
N TYR A 96 14.81 0.80 1.14
CA TYR A 96 13.48 0.42 1.61
C TYR A 96 12.74 1.55 2.34
N ILE A 97 13.32 2.74 2.43
CA ILE A 97 12.76 3.81 3.28
C ILE A 97 11.34 4.22 2.87
N GLU A 98 11.05 4.24 1.56
CA GLU A 98 9.74 4.60 1.04
C GLU A 98 8.65 3.56 1.35
N MET A 99 9.03 2.32 1.52
CA MET A 99 8.14 1.22 1.91
C MET A 99 8.04 1.06 3.42
N CYS A 100 9.17 1.22 4.11
CA CYS A 100 9.34 0.94 5.53
C CYS A 100 8.95 2.12 6.43
N GLU A 101 9.27 3.35 5.98
CA GLU A 101 9.05 4.61 6.72
C GLU A 101 9.62 4.62 8.14
N SER A 102 10.74 3.91 8.36
CA SER A 102 11.43 3.75 9.65
C SER A 102 10.63 3.00 10.73
N GLY A 103 9.60 2.24 10.36
CA GLY A 103 8.77 1.52 11.33
C GLY A 103 7.63 2.34 11.90
N CYS A 104 7.22 2.04 13.13
CA CYS A 104 6.09 2.69 13.78
C CYS A 104 6.56 3.84 14.69
N GLN A 105 6.15 5.07 14.38
CA GLN A 105 6.52 6.25 15.15
C GLN A 105 5.97 6.23 16.59
N MET A 106 4.81 5.60 16.79
CA MET A 106 4.22 5.48 18.14
C MET A 106 4.98 4.47 19.00
N ILE A 107 5.51 3.41 18.40
CA ILE A 107 6.41 2.49 19.12
C ILE A 107 7.72 3.22 19.48
N SER A 108 8.29 3.96 18.53
CA SER A 108 9.50 4.76 18.79
C SER A 108 9.26 5.77 19.91
N ALA A 109 8.14 6.49 19.90
CA ALA A 109 7.78 7.44 20.94
C ALA A 109 7.55 6.77 22.30
N ALA A 110 6.87 5.61 22.33
CA ALA A 110 6.62 4.88 23.57
C ALA A 110 7.92 4.38 24.23
N VAL A 111 8.94 4.06 23.44
CA VAL A 111 10.22 3.55 23.97
C VAL A 111 11.22 4.68 24.28
N ASN A 112 11.26 5.72 23.45
CA ASN A 112 12.29 6.75 23.50
C ASN A 112 11.77 8.12 23.99
N GLY A 113 10.46 8.27 24.21
CA GLY A 113 9.81 9.51 24.62
C GLY A 113 9.46 10.46 23.48
N GLU A 114 9.94 10.20 22.25
CA GLU A 114 9.70 11.07 21.09
C GLU A 114 9.63 10.29 19.77
N THR A 115 8.94 10.87 18.78
CA THR A 115 8.90 10.36 17.39
C THR A 115 10.21 10.66 16.66
N ALA A 116 10.36 10.14 15.44
CA ALA A 116 11.57 10.28 14.60
C ALA A 116 12.84 9.68 15.21
N THR A 117 12.68 8.81 16.18
CA THR A 117 13.77 8.11 16.87
C THR A 117 13.89 6.66 16.41
N LYS A 118 14.89 5.99 16.90
CA LYS A 118 15.19 4.60 16.55
C LYS A 118 14.06 3.67 17.04
N ASP A 119 13.43 2.98 16.10
CA ASP A 119 12.49 1.89 16.44
C ASP A 119 13.24 0.78 17.20
N PRO A 120 12.68 0.17 18.24
CA PRO A 120 13.36 -0.87 19.03
C PRO A 120 13.73 -2.11 18.21
N LEU A 121 13.04 -2.37 17.09
CA LEU A 121 13.35 -3.46 16.16
C LEU A 121 14.35 -3.07 15.06
N TYR A 122 14.82 -1.82 15.05
CA TYR A 122 15.78 -1.37 14.04
C TYR A 122 17.16 -2.01 14.25
N VAL A 123 17.64 -2.71 13.25
CA VAL A 123 18.96 -3.34 13.23
C VAL A 123 19.89 -2.80 12.12
N GLY A 124 19.38 -1.90 11.30
CA GLY A 124 20.12 -1.27 10.21
C GLY A 124 19.83 -1.87 8.82
N PRO A 125 19.94 -1.05 7.76
CA PRO A 125 19.57 -1.46 6.42
C PRO A 125 20.43 -2.61 5.86
N ASN A 126 21.67 -2.72 6.29
CA ASN A 126 22.59 -3.78 5.84
C ASN A 126 22.22 -5.18 6.34
N ASN A 127 21.25 -5.29 7.26
CA ASN A 127 20.79 -6.59 7.73
C ASN A 127 19.88 -7.32 6.73
N VAL A 128 19.36 -6.62 5.72
CA VAL A 128 18.53 -7.23 4.68
C VAL A 128 19.43 -8.03 3.73
N LYS A 129 19.32 -9.35 3.77
CA LYS A 129 20.16 -10.28 2.99
C LYS A 129 19.57 -10.60 1.62
N LYS A 130 18.26 -10.52 1.46
CA LYS A 130 17.59 -10.72 0.19
C LYS A 130 16.71 -9.53 -0.13
N HIS A 131 17.05 -8.91 -1.24
CA HIS A 131 16.30 -7.80 -1.79
C HIS A 131 14.95 -8.26 -2.30
N PHE A 132 13.93 -7.52 -1.94
CA PHE A 132 12.60 -7.66 -2.49
C PHE A 132 12.64 -7.16 -3.93
N LYS A 133 12.91 -8.04 -4.88
CA LYS A 133 12.44 -7.80 -6.24
C LYS A 133 10.94 -8.11 -6.23
N LEU A 134 10.14 -7.15 -6.66
CA LEU A 134 8.78 -7.44 -7.15
C LEU A 134 8.96 -8.29 -8.43
N VAL A 135 9.31 -9.53 -8.23
CA VAL A 135 9.24 -10.51 -9.29
C VAL A 135 7.76 -10.86 -9.36
N VAL A 136 7.08 -10.29 -10.32
CA VAL A 136 5.85 -10.89 -10.81
C VAL A 136 6.26 -12.29 -11.18
N ASP A 137 5.73 -13.28 -10.48
CA ASP A 137 6.09 -14.67 -10.64
C ASP A 137 5.93 -15.05 -12.12
N GLU A 138 6.86 -15.80 -12.69
CA GLU A 138 6.76 -16.28 -14.08
C GLU A 138 5.41 -16.93 -14.37
N THR A 139 4.83 -17.59 -13.37
CA THR A 139 3.47 -18.15 -13.45
C THR A 139 2.40 -17.11 -13.78
N ILE A 140 2.56 -15.85 -13.36
CA ILE A 140 1.63 -14.77 -13.71
C ILE A 140 1.75 -14.40 -15.18
N TYR A 141 2.98 -14.33 -15.70
CA TYR A 141 3.20 -14.10 -17.12
C TYR A 141 2.64 -15.25 -17.98
N ASP A 142 2.76 -16.49 -17.51
CA ASP A 142 2.17 -17.65 -18.19
C ASP A 142 0.63 -17.58 -18.18
N VAL A 143 0.03 -17.20 -17.06
CA VAL A 143 -1.42 -16.97 -17.01
C VAL A 143 -1.82 -15.88 -18.01
N ILE A 144 -1.09 -14.77 -18.09
CA ILE A 144 -1.40 -13.67 -19.00
C ILE A 144 -1.23 -14.10 -20.46
N ARG A 145 -0.15 -14.80 -20.79
CA ARG A 145 0.10 -15.29 -22.16
C ARG A 145 -0.93 -16.32 -22.62
N ASN A 146 -1.44 -17.14 -21.69
CA ASN A 146 -2.40 -18.19 -21.97
C ASN A 146 -3.87 -17.71 -21.94
N ASN A 147 -4.11 -16.45 -21.61
CA ASN A 147 -5.45 -15.87 -21.58
C ASN A 147 -5.59 -14.78 -22.65
N GLU A 148 -6.67 -14.84 -23.40
CA GLU A 148 -6.94 -13.86 -24.44
C GLU A 148 -7.72 -12.65 -23.93
N LYS A 149 -8.48 -12.81 -22.83
CA LYS A 149 -9.40 -11.80 -22.33
C LYS A 149 -9.26 -11.58 -20.83
N PHE A 150 -9.37 -10.31 -20.45
CA PHE A 150 -9.28 -9.84 -19.08
C PHE A 150 -10.47 -8.95 -18.75
N LYS A 151 -10.87 -8.95 -17.51
CA LYS A 151 -11.93 -8.10 -16.97
C LYS A 151 -11.42 -7.28 -15.80
N VAL A 152 -11.83 -6.03 -15.72
CA VAL A 152 -11.56 -5.18 -14.54
C VAL A 152 -12.52 -5.58 -13.42
N ARG A 153 -12.04 -5.68 -12.19
CA ARG A 153 -12.88 -6.06 -11.04
C ARG A 153 -13.92 -5.00 -10.71
N ASP A 154 -15.13 -5.42 -10.43
CA ASP A 154 -16.27 -4.57 -10.15
C ASP A 154 -16.19 -3.86 -8.78
N SER A 155 -15.33 -4.35 -7.88
CA SER A 155 -15.16 -3.83 -6.52
C SER A 155 -14.18 -2.68 -6.40
N LEU A 156 -13.60 -2.21 -7.49
CA LEU A 156 -12.64 -1.11 -7.49
C LEU A 156 -13.35 0.23 -7.28
N ARG A 157 -12.63 1.15 -6.62
CA ARG A 157 -13.04 2.56 -6.51
C ARG A 157 -11.97 3.43 -7.11
N PHE A 158 -12.40 4.39 -7.91
CA PHE A 158 -11.54 5.33 -8.62
C PHE A 158 -11.69 6.72 -8.05
N ARG A 159 -10.57 7.42 -7.86
CA ARG A 159 -10.55 8.82 -7.46
C ARG A 159 -9.57 9.58 -8.34
N GLN A 160 -10.08 10.60 -9.03
CA GLN A 160 -9.26 11.49 -9.83
C GLN A 160 -8.43 12.41 -8.94
N GLU A 161 -7.15 12.49 -9.21
CA GLU A 161 -6.20 13.44 -8.64
C GLU A 161 -5.59 14.31 -9.74
N LYS A 162 -4.78 15.28 -9.36
CA LYS A 162 -4.13 16.16 -10.35
C LYS A 162 -3.01 15.40 -11.08
N GLY A 163 -3.30 14.98 -12.32
CA GLY A 163 -2.33 14.31 -13.20
C GLY A 163 -2.20 12.80 -13.01
N PHE A 164 -3.05 12.19 -12.20
CA PHE A 164 -3.10 10.72 -12.02
C PHE A 164 -4.44 10.30 -11.42
N MET A 165 -4.73 9.01 -11.48
CA MET A 165 -5.89 8.42 -10.85
C MET A 165 -5.49 7.43 -9.77
N LEU A 166 -6.14 7.51 -8.61
CA LEU A 166 -6.03 6.52 -7.55
C LEU A 166 -7.06 5.42 -7.80
N VAL A 167 -6.60 4.18 -7.81
CA VAL A 167 -7.44 2.98 -7.88
C VAL A 167 -7.36 2.28 -6.53
N ASN A 168 -8.45 2.29 -5.81
CA ASN A 168 -8.55 1.63 -4.51
C ASN A 168 -9.01 0.19 -4.72
N ILE A 169 -8.19 -0.74 -4.28
CA ILE A 169 -8.41 -2.18 -4.39
C ILE A 169 -9.04 -2.66 -3.08
N ARG A 170 -9.95 -3.59 -3.19
CA ARG A 170 -10.56 -4.25 -2.02
C ARG A 170 -9.45 -4.62 -1.01
N TRP A 171 -9.68 -4.38 0.26
CA TRP A 171 -8.73 -4.61 1.38
C TRP A 171 -7.69 -3.50 1.65
N GLY A 172 -7.93 -2.29 1.14
CA GLY A 172 -7.18 -1.10 1.54
C GLY A 172 -5.88 -0.88 0.80
N ASN A 173 -5.60 -1.64 -0.24
CA ASN A 173 -4.52 -1.33 -1.16
C ASN A 173 -4.98 -0.24 -2.14
N THR A 174 -4.12 0.74 -2.37
CA THR A 174 -4.35 1.80 -3.36
C THR A 174 -3.14 1.85 -4.28
N ILE A 175 -3.39 1.92 -5.58
CA ILE A 175 -2.36 2.16 -6.58
C ILE A 175 -2.62 3.49 -7.26
N SER A 176 -1.57 4.17 -7.68
CA SER A 176 -1.67 5.31 -8.58
C SER A 176 -1.37 4.86 -10.00
N VAL A 177 -2.18 5.30 -10.93
CA VAL A 177 -2.04 5.02 -12.36
C VAL A 177 -2.13 6.32 -13.14
N SER A 178 -1.61 6.35 -14.37
CA SER A 178 -1.81 7.51 -15.24
C SER A 178 -3.30 7.74 -15.51
N ASP A 179 -3.66 8.97 -15.87
CA ASP A 179 -5.05 9.32 -16.23
C ASP A 179 -5.57 8.43 -17.37
N GLU A 180 -4.73 8.11 -18.34
CA GLU A 180 -5.08 7.25 -19.48
C GLU A 180 -5.42 5.84 -19.02
N LEU A 181 -4.55 5.23 -18.23
CA LEU A 181 -4.78 3.88 -17.70
C LEU A 181 -5.98 3.84 -16.74
N GLY A 182 -6.11 4.86 -15.90
CA GLY A 182 -7.23 4.97 -14.97
C GLY A 182 -8.57 5.07 -15.69
N ASN A 183 -8.65 5.88 -16.75
CA ASN A 183 -9.85 6.01 -17.59
C ASN A 183 -10.16 4.71 -18.35
N PHE A 184 -9.15 4.05 -18.89
CA PHE A 184 -9.30 2.74 -19.52
C PHE A 184 -9.93 1.74 -18.53
N LEU A 185 -9.34 1.57 -17.36
CA LEU A 185 -9.85 0.63 -16.36
C LEU A 185 -11.28 0.98 -15.91
N LEU A 186 -11.56 2.26 -15.71
CA LEU A 186 -12.88 2.74 -15.30
C LEU A 186 -13.94 2.48 -16.36
N GLU A 187 -13.62 2.68 -17.62
CA GLU A 187 -14.51 2.43 -18.76
C GLU A 187 -14.88 0.95 -18.85
N TYR A 188 -13.86 0.08 -18.83
CA TYR A 188 -14.08 -1.37 -18.91
C TYR A 188 -14.84 -1.91 -17.68
N MET A 189 -14.57 -1.37 -16.50
CA MET A 189 -15.32 -1.72 -15.30
C MET A 189 -16.81 -1.32 -15.41
N LYS A 190 -17.10 -0.08 -15.81
CA LYS A 190 -18.48 0.43 -15.93
C LYS A 190 -19.30 -0.34 -16.97
N ASN A 191 -18.66 -0.70 -18.07
CA ASN A 191 -19.32 -1.41 -19.16
C ASN A 191 -19.35 -2.92 -18.97
N GLN A 192 -18.75 -3.45 -17.91
CA GLN A 192 -18.66 -4.90 -17.63
C GLN A 192 -18.05 -5.70 -18.81
N LYS A 193 -17.15 -5.08 -19.57
CA LYS A 193 -16.56 -5.66 -20.78
C LYS A 193 -15.24 -6.36 -20.46
N TYR A 194 -14.94 -7.35 -21.27
CA TYR A 194 -13.60 -7.92 -21.38
C TYR A 194 -12.76 -7.09 -22.34
N PHE A 195 -11.45 -7.06 -22.10
CA PHE A 195 -10.46 -6.50 -23.01
C PHE A 195 -9.38 -7.54 -23.32
N THR A 196 -8.69 -7.36 -24.40
CA THR A 196 -7.58 -8.20 -24.86
C THR A 196 -6.23 -7.52 -24.57
N ILE A 197 -5.15 -8.29 -24.66
CA ILE A 197 -3.78 -7.75 -24.57
C ILE A 197 -3.55 -6.68 -25.65
N LYS A 198 -4.14 -6.87 -26.86
CA LYS A 198 -4.04 -5.90 -27.97
C LYS A 198 -4.67 -4.55 -27.62
N GLU A 199 -5.86 -4.57 -27.03
CA GLU A 199 -6.56 -3.36 -26.58
C GLU A 199 -5.84 -2.66 -25.45
N PHE A 200 -5.19 -3.40 -24.56
CA PHE A 200 -4.37 -2.86 -23.48
C PHE A 200 -3.01 -2.31 -23.99
N GLY A 201 -2.51 -2.86 -25.09
CA GLY A 201 -1.20 -2.56 -25.68
C GLY A 201 -0.17 -3.66 -25.43
N GLU A 202 0.24 -4.32 -26.49
CA GLU A 202 1.14 -5.49 -26.47
C GLU A 202 2.49 -5.21 -25.76
N ASN A 203 2.96 -3.96 -25.81
CA ASN A 203 4.19 -3.53 -25.14
C ASN A 203 4.04 -3.32 -23.62
N ASN A 204 2.83 -3.44 -23.08
CA ASN A 204 2.52 -3.16 -21.69
C ASN A 204 2.30 -4.43 -20.85
N LEU A 205 2.90 -5.55 -21.26
CA LEU A 205 2.72 -6.84 -20.59
C LEU A 205 3.09 -6.82 -19.11
N GLU A 206 4.14 -6.09 -18.76
CA GLU A 206 4.57 -5.90 -17.38
C GLU A 206 3.51 -5.16 -16.54
N TRP A 207 2.90 -4.11 -17.11
CA TRP A 207 1.80 -3.40 -16.47
C TRP A 207 0.59 -4.30 -16.29
N LEU A 208 0.23 -5.08 -17.30
CA LEU A 208 -0.87 -6.02 -17.23
C LEU A 208 -0.62 -7.07 -16.13
N ALA A 209 0.60 -7.60 -16.05
CA ALA A 209 1.00 -8.54 -15.01
C ALA A 209 0.92 -7.92 -13.60
N ASN A 210 1.33 -6.68 -13.45
CA ASN A 210 1.19 -5.94 -12.20
C ASN A 210 -0.27 -5.72 -11.79
N LEU A 211 -1.13 -5.36 -12.73
CA LEU A 211 -2.56 -5.18 -12.47
C LEU A 211 -3.23 -6.50 -12.07
N PHE A 212 -2.87 -7.60 -12.73
CA PHE A 212 -3.33 -8.94 -12.39
C PHE A 212 -2.83 -9.36 -11.01
N PHE A 213 -1.55 -9.22 -10.72
CA PHE A 213 -0.95 -9.53 -9.42
C PHE A 213 -1.58 -8.73 -8.27
N LYS A 214 -1.93 -7.48 -8.54
CA LYS A 214 -2.58 -6.59 -7.56
C LYS A 214 -4.09 -6.79 -7.45
N ASP A 215 -4.64 -7.78 -8.15
CA ASP A 215 -6.07 -8.08 -8.12
C ASP A 215 -6.97 -6.94 -8.66
N VAL A 216 -6.43 -6.13 -9.56
CA VAL A 216 -7.18 -5.08 -10.29
C VAL A 216 -7.95 -5.67 -11.45
N ILE A 217 -7.36 -6.65 -12.12
CA ILE A 217 -7.96 -7.39 -13.24
C ILE A 217 -7.95 -8.88 -12.97
N ILE A 218 -8.83 -9.58 -13.64
CA ILE A 218 -8.94 -11.04 -13.67
C ILE A 218 -8.85 -11.54 -15.11
N ALA A 219 -8.30 -12.72 -15.30
CA ALA A 219 -8.32 -13.40 -16.59
C ALA A 219 -9.59 -14.25 -16.75
N GLU A 220 -10.12 -14.38 -17.97
CA GLU A 220 -11.39 -15.10 -18.23
C GLU A 220 -11.38 -16.55 -17.74
N THR A 221 -10.25 -17.25 -17.90
CA THR A 221 -10.11 -18.65 -17.50
C THR A 221 -9.47 -18.83 -16.13
N TYR A 222 -8.95 -17.77 -15.56
CA TYR A 222 -8.29 -17.75 -14.26
C TYR A 222 -8.92 -16.68 -13.37
N ASP A 223 -10.04 -17.03 -12.79
CA ASP A 223 -10.50 -16.32 -11.61
C ASP A 223 -9.70 -16.87 -10.43
N PHE A 224 -9.08 -16.00 -9.64
CA PHE A 224 -8.67 -16.37 -8.28
C PHE A 224 -9.95 -16.70 -7.51
N LYS A 225 -10.61 -17.79 -7.93
CA LYS A 225 -11.77 -18.30 -7.23
C LYS A 225 -11.32 -18.58 -5.82
N ASP A 226 -11.84 -17.75 -4.98
CA ASP A 226 -12.28 -18.15 -3.66
C ASP A 226 -11.46 -19.23 -2.93
N ASP A 227 -10.14 -19.11 -2.97
CA ASP A 227 -9.30 -19.47 -1.86
C ASP A 227 -9.43 -18.41 -0.75
N ARG A 228 -10.66 -17.90 -0.60
CA ARG A 228 -11.05 -16.92 0.43
C ARG A 228 -11.84 -17.60 1.52
#